data_dbf4c10b66d8236e6afd9217ca1fefb4
#
_entry.id   dbf4c10b66d8236e6afd9217ca1fefb4
#
_cell.length_a   1.000
_cell.length_b   1.000
_cell.length_c   1.000
_cell.angle_alpha   90.00
_cell.angle_beta   90.00
_cell.angle_gamma   90.00
#
_symmetry.space_group_name_H-M   'P 1'
#
loop_
_entity.id
_entity.type
_entity.pdbx_description
1 polymer ?
#
loop_
_entity_poly.entity_id
_entity_poly.type
_entity_poly.pdbx_seq_one_letter_code
_entity_poly.pdbx_strand_id
1 'polypeptide(L)'
;MKILQLALSLGAGGAERLVLGLCNEYADNTDDEIVLVTLKDNSISKNVHYLPNLSKRVRFINLHCQSALQAKTIWRVLKIIRREKPDIVHCHTNVLLLFFPVIFFKNICFLQTIHTLAKRQYDNANIIKRKIMAYLYSHNKVKPVTISQTCHHSYWDTYRLSNDICIYNGCDTMVTTDEHEIVKKEIDKLKRNDETVVFIHVARHHPVKNHERLFRNFTRLEEEGYNFVLLVLGDNYDSLIDQYHNNRYILFIGAKNNVGDYLAQADYFVLSSDAEGLPMTLIEAMSMGVVPISTPAGGVVDVIKDGVNGYLAKSFEDEEFFQILTKAIHEKGTISSESLKKEYKEKYSIDICAEKYYDAYKKILST
;
A
#
# COMPACT_ATOMS: atom_id res chain seq x y z
N MET A 1 -24.84 -10.59 3.49
CA MET A 1 -23.84 -11.48 4.15
C MET A 1 -23.17 -10.77 5.32
N LYS A 2 -22.46 -11.50 6.17
CA LYS A 2 -21.67 -10.93 7.26
C LYS A 2 -20.17 -11.13 6.98
N ILE A 3 -19.44 -10.03 6.84
CA ILE A 3 -18.03 -10.04 6.49
C ILE A 3 -17.20 -9.59 7.69
N LEU A 4 -16.27 -10.42 8.13
CA LEU A 4 -15.30 -10.09 9.16
C LEU A 4 -13.94 -9.81 8.52
N GLN A 5 -13.48 -8.55 8.56
CA GLN A 5 -12.15 -8.13 8.17
C GLN A 5 -11.20 -8.23 9.37
N LEU A 6 -10.08 -8.95 9.23
CA LEU A 6 -9.09 -9.15 10.29
C LEU A 6 -7.78 -8.46 9.90
N ALA A 7 -7.46 -7.37 10.58
CA ALA A 7 -6.26 -6.56 10.33
C ALA A 7 -5.33 -6.53 11.56
N LEU A 8 -4.08 -6.13 11.35
CA LEU A 8 -3.12 -5.98 12.43
C LEU A 8 -3.46 -4.76 13.30
N SER A 9 -3.74 -3.63 12.64
CA SER A 9 -4.08 -2.33 13.24
C SER A 9 -4.81 -1.46 12.20
N LEU A 10 -5.11 -0.21 12.52
CA LEU A 10 -5.47 0.86 11.58
C LEU A 10 -4.41 1.96 11.59
N GLY A 11 -3.14 1.58 11.69
CA GLY A 11 -1.99 2.51 11.60
C GLY A 11 -1.78 3.08 10.19
N ALA A 12 -0.83 4.00 10.06
CA ALA A 12 -0.48 4.63 8.79
C ALA A 12 0.29 3.63 7.87
N GLY A 13 -0.43 2.76 7.18
CA GLY A 13 0.13 1.79 6.25
C GLY A 13 -0.80 1.50 5.07
N GLY A 14 -0.23 1.03 3.95
CA GLY A 14 -1.00 0.78 2.74
C GLY A 14 -2.04 -0.34 2.89
N ALA A 15 -1.69 -1.42 3.59
CA ALA A 15 -2.63 -2.52 3.85
C ALA A 15 -3.79 -2.06 4.75
N GLU A 16 -3.50 -1.25 5.77
CA GLU A 16 -4.48 -0.68 6.67
C GLU A 16 -5.44 0.27 5.95
N ARG A 17 -4.91 1.06 5.01
CA ARG A 17 -5.72 1.96 4.18
C ARG A 17 -6.65 1.18 3.25
N LEU A 18 -6.16 0.11 2.61
CA LEU A 18 -7.01 -0.76 1.80
C LEU A 18 -8.15 -1.36 2.63
N VAL A 19 -7.84 -1.88 3.83
CA VAL A 19 -8.86 -2.47 4.73
C VAL A 19 -9.92 -1.44 5.12
N LEU A 20 -9.50 -0.21 5.45
CA LEU A 20 -10.42 0.89 5.74
C LEU A 20 -11.35 1.14 4.56
N GLY A 21 -10.78 1.32 3.35
CA GLY A 21 -11.55 1.58 2.13
C GLY A 21 -12.56 0.48 1.84
N LEU A 22 -12.14 -0.80 1.89
CA LEU A 22 -13.04 -1.95 1.71
C LEU A 22 -14.17 -1.98 2.75
N CYS A 23 -13.86 -1.72 4.02
CA CYS A 23 -14.87 -1.70 5.08
C CYS A 23 -15.90 -0.59 4.86
N ASN A 24 -15.44 0.62 4.52
CA ASN A 24 -16.33 1.76 4.27
C ASN A 24 -17.18 1.51 3.03
N GLU A 25 -16.57 1.06 1.93
CA GLU A 25 -17.25 0.81 0.66
C GLU A 25 -18.40 -0.19 0.84
N TYR A 26 -18.15 -1.30 1.53
CA TYR A 26 -19.22 -2.29 1.79
C TYR A 26 -20.27 -1.77 2.77
N ALA A 27 -19.87 -1.09 3.85
CA ALA A 27 -20.81 -0.59 4.82
C ALA A 27 -21.73 0.49 4.27
N ASP A 28 -21.23 1.33 3.37
CA ASP A 28 -21.97 2.48 2.83
C ASP A 28 -22.79 2.12 1.59
N ASN A 29 -22.35 1.13 0.79
CA ASN A 29 -22.94 0.78 -0.50
C ASN A 29 -23.66 -0.59 -0.54
N THR A 30 -23.68 -1.34 0.57
CA THR A 30 -24.41 -2.62 0.67
C THR A 30 -25.21 -2.71 1.96
N ASP A 31 -26.12 -3.70 2.03
CA ASP A 31 -26.87 -4.05 3.26
C ASP A 31 -26.14 -5.12 4.11
N ASP A 32 -24.87 -5.38 3.82
CA ASP A 32 -24.08 -6.39 4.51
C ASP A 32 -23.62 -5.91 5.89
N GLU A 33 -23.48 -6.86 6.83
CA GLU A 33 -22.88 -6.57 8.13
C GLU A 33 -21.35 -6.62 8.04
N ILE A 34 -20.70 -5.50 8.29
CA ILE A 34 -19.24 -5.40 8.25
C ILE A 34 -18.68 -5.33 9.67
N VAL A 35 -17.81 -6.27 10.00
CA VAL A 35 -17.11 -6.32 11.29
C VAL A 35 -15.61 -6.18 11.03
N LEU A 36 -15.01 -5.09 11.52
CA LEU A 36 -13.56 -4.91 11.49
C LEU A 36 -12.95 -5.29 12.83
N VAL A 37 -12.05 -6.27 12.81
CA VAL A 37 -11.31 -6.73 13.97
C VAL A 37 -9.84 -6.36 13.83
N THR A 38 -9.30 -5.59 14.77
CA THR A 38 -7.87 -5.28 14.84
C THR A 38 -7.20 -5.97 16.03
N LEU A 39 -5.94 -6.35 15.87
CA LEU A 39 -5.19 -7.11 16.87
C LEU A 39 -4.47 -6.21 17.86
N LYS A 40 -3.71 -5.22 17.36
CA LYS A 40 -2.85 -4.36 18.17
C LYS A 40 -3.66 -3.40 19.05
N ASP A 41 -3.07 -3.03 20.18
CA ASP A 41 -3.67 -2.14 21.15
C ASP A 41 -3.92 -0.74 20.56
N ASN A 42 -5.15 -0.27 20.68
CA ASN A 42 -5.59 1.05 20.23
C ASN A 42 -5.15 2.20 21.16
N SER A 43 -4.67 1.92 22.36
CA SER A 43 -4.12 2.97 23.24
C SER A 43 -2.84 3.61 22.67
N ILE A 44 -2.22 2.94 21.69
CA ILE A 44 -1.03 3.44 20.98
C ILE A 44 -1.50 4.20 19.75
N SER A 45 -1.28 5.52 19.71
CA SER A 45 -1.76 6.43 18.64
C SER A 45 -1.40 5.96 17.22
N LYS A 46 -0.17 5.46 17.01
CA LYS A 46 0.26 4.90 15.72
C LYS A 46 -0.55 3.70 15.21
N ASN A 47 -1.32 3.04 16.07
CA ASN A 47 -2.16 1.89 15.68
C ASN A 47 -3.58 2.28 15.26
N VAL A 48 -3.95 3.56 15.35
CA VAL A 48 -5.32 4.06 15.14
C VAL A 48 -5.40 5.24 14.17
N HIS A 49 -4.36 5.45 13.37
CA HIS A 49 -4.27 6.59 12.45
C HIS A 49 -5.52 6.75 11.58
N TYR A 50 -6.02 5.66 11.00
CA TYR A 50 -7.21 5.67 10.14
C TYR A 50 -8.54 5.44 10.88
N LEU A 51 -8.54 5.18 12.19
CA LEU A 51 -9.77 4.90 12.93
C LEU A 51 -10.82 6.03 12.85
N PRO A 52 -10.44 7.33 12.87
CA PRO A 52 -11.40 8.42 12.72
C PRO A 52 -12.15 8.42 11.37
N ASN A 53 -11.59 7.80 10.34
CA ASN A 53 -12.15 7.72 9.00
C ASN A 53 -13.03 6.48 8.78
N LEU A 54 -13.17 5.61 9.79
CA LEU A 54 -13.98 4.41 9.67
C LEU A 54 -15.48 4.77 9.72
N SER A 55 -16.25 4.26 8.75
CA SER A 55 -17.71 4.44 8.71
C SER A 55 -18.36 3.97 10.02
N LYS A 56 -19.31 4.74 10.52
CA LYS A 56 -20.09 4.42 11.73
C LYS A 56 -20.96 3.16 11.57
N ARG A 57 -21.19 2.72 10.33
CA ARG A 57 -21.91 1.48 10.02
C ARG A 57 -21.03 0.24 10.20
N VAL A 58 -19.71 0.39 10.26
CA VAL A 58 -18.77 -0.70 10.51
C VAL A 58 -18.70 -1.01 12.00
N ARG A 59 -18.96 -2.25 12.37
CA ARG A 59 -18.76 -2.71 13.74
C ARG A 59 -17.28 -2.93 14.03
N PHE A 60 -16.68 -2.04 14.81
CA PHE A 60 -15.26 -2.09 15.14
C PHE A 60 -15.00 -2.86 16.45
N ILE A 61 -14.02 -3.77 16.45
CA ILE A 61 -13.59 -4.56 17.62
C ILE A 61 -12.07 -4.57 17.69
N ASN A 62 -11.52 -4.12 18.80
CA ASN A 62 -10.09 -4.24 19.06
C ASN A 62 -9.78 -5.38 20.05
N LEU A 63 -8.77 -6.19 19.76
CA LEU A 63 -8.41 -7.33 20.61
C LEU A 63 -7.32 -7.01 21.64
N HIS A 64 -6.73 -5.80 21.63
CA HIS A 64 -5.68 -5.36 22.56
C HIS A 64 -4.57 -6.41 22.75
N CYS A 65 -4.02 -6.92 21.64
CA CYS A 65 -2.98 -7.94 21.66
C CYS A 65 -1.60 -7.30 21.50
N GLN A 66 -0.62 -7.82 22.22
CA GLN A 66 0.78 -7.40 22.08
C GLN A 66 1.44 -7.98 20.81
N SER A 67 1.08 -9.21 20.43
CA SER A 67 1.61 -9.89 19.25
C SER A 67 0.53 -10.72 18.55
N ALA A 68 0.61 -10.80 17.24
CA ALA A 68 -0.35 -11.53 16.40
C ALA A 68 -0.35 -13.06 16.65
N LEU A 69 0.80 -13.66 16.90
CA LEU A 69 0.96 -15.12 16.95
C LEU A 69 1.11 -15.70 18.37
N GLN A 70 0.57 -15.02 19.38
CA GLN A 70 0.47 -15.57 20.73
C GLN A 70 -0.78 -16.45 20.85
N ALA A 71 -0.72 -17.51 21.68
CA ALA A 71 -1.86 -18.39 21.96
C ALA A 71 -3.12 -17.62 22.43
N LYS A 72 -2.93 -16.58 23.26
CA LYS A 72 -4.01 -15.68 23.72
C LYS A 72 -4.66 -14.95 22.56
N THR A 73 -3.90 -14.49 21.56
CA THR A 73 -4.42 -13.82 20.36
C THR A 73 -5.23 -14.77 19.50
N ILE A 74 -4.72 -15.97 19.25
CA ILE A 74 -5.41 -17.03 18.50
C ILE A 74 -6.75 -17.36 19.19
N TRP A 75 -6.73 -17.55 20.49
CA TRP A 75 -7.96 -17.83 21.27
C TRP A 75 -8.97 -16.69 21.20
N ARG A 76 -8.53 -15.43 21.27
CA ARG A 76 -9.41 -14.24 21.10
C ARG A 76 -10.01 -14.19 19.69
N VAL A 77 -9.24 -14.46 18.66
CA VAL A 77 -9.73 -14.54 17.27
C VAL A 77 -10.80 -15.63 17.14
N LEU A 78 -10.53 -16.86 17.66
CA LEU A 78 -11.53 -17.95 17.70
C LEU A 78 -12.83 -17.53 18.40
N LYS A 79 -12.71 -16.89 19.56
CA LYS A 79 -13.89 -16.41 20.34
C LYS A 79 -14.70 -15.38 19.58
N ILE A 80 -14.05 -14.46 18.87
CA ILE A 80 -14.72 -13.44 18.05
C ILE A 80 -15.42 -14.10 16.87
N ILE A 81 -14.75 -14.95 16.10
CA ILE A 81 -15.37 -15.66 14.96
C ILE A 81 -16.60 -16.47 15.43
N ARG A 82 -16.48 -17.18 16.55
CA ARG A 82 -17.61 -17.93 17.13
C ARG A 82 -18.78 -17.04 17.55
N ARG A 83 -18.51 -15.85 18.09
CA ARG A 83 -19.53 -14.90 18.54
C ARG A 83 -20.23 -14.22 17.36
N GLU A 84 -19.44 -13.76 16.38
CA GLU A 84 -19.94 -12.99 15.24
C GLU A 84 -20.60 -13.87 14.18
N LYS A 85 -20.20 -15.15 14.07
CA LYS A 85 -20.69 -16.10 13.08
C LYS A 85 -20.71 -15.51 11.65
N PRO A 86 -19.59 -14.99 11.16
CA PRO A 86 -19.53 -14.39 9.83
C PRO A 86 -19.67 -15.46 8.75
N ASP A 87 -20.15 -15.08 7.57
CA ASP A 87 -20.09 -15.90 6.36
C ASP A 87 -18.67 -15.95 5.80
N ILE A 88 -17.96 -14.82 5.93
CA ILE A 88 -16.59 -14.63 5.42
C ILE A 88 -15.68 -14.07 6.51
N VAL A 89 -14.48 -14.65 6.61
CA VAL A 89 -13.35 -14.09 7.37
C VAL A 89 -12.24 -13.76 6.38
N HIS A 90 -11.98 -12.47 6.18
CA HIS A 90 -10.91 -11.99 5.32
C HIS A 90 -9.74 -11.47 6.16
N CYS A 91 -8.59 -12.11 6.05
CA CYS A 91 -7.38 -11.83 6.82
C CYS A 91 -6.41 -10.96 6.01
N HIS A 92 -6.05 -9.79 6.53
CA HIS A 92 -5.06 -8.88 5.97
C HIS A 92 -3.72 -8.89 6.72
N THR A 93 -3.53 -9.91 7.55
CA THR A 93 -2.32 -10.10 8.35
C THR A 93 -1.79 -11.52 8.19
N ASN A 94 -1.24 -12.12 9.22
CA ASN A 94 -0.61 -13.43 9.14
C ASN A 94 -1.65 -14.56 9.04
N VAL A 95 -1.63 -15.32 7.95
CA VAL A 95 -2.55 -16.44 7.69
C VAL A 95 -2.54 -17.51 8.79
N LEU A 96 -1.46 -17.63 9.54
CA LEU A 96 -1.37 -18.60 10.65
C LEU A 96 -2.42 -18.38 11.74
N LEU A 97 -2.99 -17.17 11.82
CA LEU A 97 -4.14 -16.89 12.70
C LEU A 97 -5.38 -17.67 12.30
N LEU A 98 -5.48 -18.07 11.04
CA LEU A 98 -6.61 -18.82 10.51
C LEU A 98 -6.45 -20.33 10.65
N PHE A 99 -5.27 -20.85 11.07
CA PHE A 99 -5.01 -22.29 11.15
C PHE A 99 -6.03 -23.04 12.01
N PHE A 100 -6.30 -22.55 13.22
CA PHE A 100 -7.34 -23.15 14.08
C PHE A 100 -8.77 -22.80 13.62
N PRO A 101 -9.10 -21.54 13.26
CA PRO A 101 -10.41 -21.22 12.70
C PRO A 101 -10.88 -22.16 11.59
N VAL A 102 -10.03 -22.46 10.60
CA VAL A 102 -10.42 -23.35 9.47
C VAL A 102 -10.72 -24.80 9.89
N ILE A 103 -10.23 -25.22 11.06
CA ILE A 103 -10.49 -26.57 11.61
C ILE A 103 -11.86 -26.58 12.29
N PHE A 104 -12.20 -25.53 13.06
CA PHE A 104 -13.38 -25.49 13.90
C PHE A 104 -14.62 -24.94 13.20
N PHE A 105 -14.48 -24.10 12.16
CA PHE A 105 -15.59 -23.41 11.51
C PHE A 105 -15.67 -23.79 10.03
N LYS A 106 -16.30 -24.91 9.71
CA LYS A 106 -16.37 -25.48 8.35
C LYS A 106 -17.32 -24.72 7.41
N ASN A 107 -18.29 -23.99 7.97
CA ASN A 107 -19.29 -23.24 7.21
C ASN A 107 -18.88 -21.76 6.98
N ILE A 108 -17.65 -21.41 7.29
CA ILE A 108 -17.12 -20.06 7.11
C ILE A 108 -16.10 -20.10 5.98
N CYS A 109 -16.19 -19.16 5.06
CA CYS A 109 -15.19 -19.00 4.00
C CYS A 109 -14.04 -18.12 4.51
N PHE A 110 -12.81 -18.60 4.32
CA PHE A 110 -11.59 -17.91 4.77
C PHE A 110 -10.78 -17.43 3.58
N LEU A 111 -10.46 -16.13 3.59
CA LEU A 111 -9.56 -15.52 2.61
C LEU A 111 -8.36 -14.88 3.29
N GLN A 112 -7.27 -14.73 2.55
CA GLN A 112 -6.14 -13.89 2.96
C GLN A 112 -5.61 -13.08 1.79
N THR A 113 -5.50 -11.76 1.96
CA THR A 113 -4.71 -10.92 1.04
C THR A 113 -3.24 -10.95 1.41
N ILE A 114 -2.40 -11.31 0.44
CA ILE A 114 -0.93 -11.32 0.53
C ILE A 114 -0.41 -9.97 0.05
N HIS A 115 -0.15 -9.05 0.98
CA HIS A 115 0.24 -7.65 0.70
C HIS A 115 1.70 -7.45 0.26
N THR A 116 2.42 -8.53 -0.02
CA THR A 116 3.83 -8.50 -0.46
C THR A 116 4.09 -9.68 -1.39
N LEU A 117 5.31 -9.81 -1.90
CA LEU A 117 5.71 -11.01 -2.62
C LEU A 117 5.59 -12.24 -1.73
N ALA A 118 4.92 -13.30 -2.18
CA ALA A 118 4.71 -14.52 -1.42
C ALA A 118 6.04 -15.17 -1.00
N LYS A 119 7.04 -15.13 -1.88
CA LYS A 119 8.40 -15.60 -1.59
C LYS A 119 8.99 -14.92 -0.36
N ARG A 120 8.85 -13.60 -0.23
CA ARG A 120 9.38 -12.85 0.92
C ARG A 120 8.69 -13.28 2.23
N GLN A 121 7.38 -13.48 2.20
CA GLN A 121 6.64 -13.97 3.36
C GLN A 121 7.07 -15.39 3.74
N TYR A 122 7.30 -16.24 2.74
CA TYR A 122 7.74 -17.62 2.92
C TYR A 122 9.17 -17.70 3.47
N ASP A 123 10.11 -16.95 2.92
CA ASP A 123 11.51 -16.94 3.32
C ASP A 123 11.71 -16.48 4.77
N ASN A 124 10.89 -15.53 5.22
CA ASN A 124 10.88 -15.04 6.61
C ASN A 124 10.19 -16.00 7.61
N ALA A 125 9.58 -17.09 7.14
CA ALA A 125 8.91 -18.07 7.98
C ALA A 125 9.82 -19.28 8.30
N ASN A 126 9.74 -19.81 9.53
CA ASN A 126 10.39 -21.07 9.87
C ASN A 126 9.67 -22.25 9.21
N ILE A 127 10.31 -23.43 9.23
CA ILE A 127 9.83 -24.63 8.52
C ILE A 127 8.40 -25.04 8.91
N ILE A 128 8.02 -24.91 10.18
CA ILE A 128 6.68 -25.26 10.66
C ILE A 128 5.65 -24.31 10.06
N LYS A 129 5.93 -23.00 10.11
CA LYS A 129 5.06 -21.98 9.53
C LYS A 129 4.90 -22.18 8.01
N ARG A 130 5.99 -22.47 7.28
CA ARG A 130 5.96 -22.79 5.85
C ARG A 130 5.03 -23.96 5.53
N LYS A 131 5.14 -25.06 6.31
CA LYS A 131 4.26 -26.23 6.15
C LYS A 131 2.79 -25.90 6.40
N ILE A 132 2.48 -25.12 7.44
CA ILE A 132 1.10 -24.69 7.73
C ILE A 132 0.55 -23.82 6.61
N MET A 133 1.32 -22.84 6.13
CA MET A 133 0.92 -21.97 5.03
C MET A 133 0.64 -22.79 3.76
N ALA A 134 1.56 -23.68 3.39
CA ALA A 134 1.39 -24.57 2.24
C ALA A 134 0.14 -25.45 2.38
N TYR A 135 -0.10 -26.02 3.57
CA TYR A 135 -1.31 -26.80 3.84
C TYR A 135 -2.59 -26.00 3.67
N LEU A 136 -2.65 -24.78 4.24
CA LEU A 136 -3.85 -23.94 4.17
C LEU A 136 -4.22 -23.58 2.73
N TYR A 137 -3.23 -23.28 1.89
CA TYR A 137 -3.45 -22.91 0.50
C TYR A 137 -3.69 -24.12 -0.42
N SER A 138 -2.88 -25.20 -0.31
CA SER A 138 -3.00 -26.37 -1.18
C SER A 138 -4.31 -27.13 -0.99
N HIS A 139 -4.87 -27.09 0.22
CA HIS A 139 -6.15 -27.76 0.54
C HIS A 139 -7.36 -26.78 0.45
N ASN A 140 -7.18 -25.60 -0.15
CA ASN A 140 -8.20 -24.56 -0.25
C ASN A 140 -8.89 -24.22 1.08
N LYS A 141 -8.18 -24.36 2.22
CA LYS A 141 -8.71 -23.99 3.53
C LYS A 141 -8.77 -22.48 3.73
N VAL A 142 -7.86 -21.77 3.09
CA VAL A 142 -7.84 -20.32 2.99
C VAL A 142 -7.63 -19.97 1.53
N LYS A 143 -8.49 -19.13 0.96
CA LYS A 143 -8.36 -18.62 -0.39
C LYS A 143 -7.35 -17.48 -0.41
N PRO A 144 -6.21 -17.63 -1.09
CA PRO A 144 -5.26 -16.53 -1.20
C PRO A 144 -5.73 -15.49 -2.21
N VAL A 145 -5.47 -14.23 -1.90
CA VAL A 145 -5.64 -13.10 -2.81
C VAL A 145 -4.28 -12.42 -2.98
N THR A 146 -3.85 -12.25 -4.22
CA THR A 146 -2.63 -11.53 -4.59
C THR A 146 -2.99 -10.15 -5.15
N ILE A 147 -2.10 -9.17 -4.99
CA ILE A 147 -2.43 -7.76 -5.22
C ILE A 147 -1.85 -7.18 -6.50
N SER A 148 -1.18 -8.00 -7.31
CA SER A 148 -0.64 -7.65 -8.62
C SER A 148 -0.25 -8.94 -9.39
N GLN A 149 0.01 -8.84 -10.70
CA GLN A 149 0.49 -10.00 -11.47
C GLN A 149 1.84 -10.50 -10.97
N THR A 150 2.76 -9.60 -10.62
CA THR A 150 4.04 -9.96 -10.02
C THR A 150 3.86 -10.72 -8.70
N CYS A 151 2.90 -10.31 -7.86
CA CYS A 151 2.55 -11.04 -6.64
C CYS A 151 1.93 -12.41 -6.95
N HIS A 152 1.10 -12.52 -7.98
CA HIS A 152 0.54 -13.79 -8.48
C HIS A 152 1.66 -14.74 -8.95
N HIS A 153 2.58 -14.28 -9.78
CA HIS A 153 3.73 -15.08 -10.19
C HIS A 153 4.61 -15.50 -9.00
N SER A 154 4.87 -14.58 -8.06
CA SER A 154 5.59 -14.92 -6.81
C SER A 154 4.86 -15.97 -5.97
N TYR A 155 3.53 -15.95 -5.94
CA TYR A 155 2.72 -16.97 -5.27
C TYR A 155 2.87 -18.34 -5.95
N TRP A 156 2.72 -18.38 -7.29
CA TRP A 156 2.91 -19.61 -8.07
C TRP A 156 4.32 -20.17 -7.92
N ASP A 157 5.35 -19.33 -8.00
CA ASP A 157 6.75 -19.76 -7.82
C ASP A 157 7.04 -20.35 -6.44
N THR A 158 6.41 -19.78 -5.41
CA THR A 158 6.62 -20.16 -4.01
C THR A 158 5.89 -21.45 -3.64
N TYR A 159 4.63 -21.58 -4.05
CA TYR A 159 3.74 -22.67 -3.63
C TYR A 159 3.43 -23.67 -4.74
N ARG A 160 3.76 -23.38 -5.98
CA ARG A 160 3.37 -24.14 -7.18
C ARG A 160 1.86 -24.36 -7.28
N LEU A 161 1.09 -23.34 -6.88
CA LEU A 161 -0.36 -23.30 -6.90
C LEU A 161 -0.82 -22.10 -7.75
N SER A 162 -1.97 -22.28 -8.45
CA SER A 162 -2.65 -21.24 -9.24
C SER A 162 -4.08 -21.00 -8.75
N ASN A 163 -4.32 -21.25 -7.47
CA ASN A 163 -5.64 -21.12 -6.86
C ASN A 163 -5.88 -19.78 -6.16
N ASP A 164 -4.99 -18.81 -6.31
CA ASP A 164 -5.19 -17.44 -5.83
C ASP A 164 -6.12 -16.64 -6.75
N ILE A 165 -6.62 -15.53 -6.21
CA ILE A 165 -7.38 -14.55 -6.97
C ILE A 165 -6.50 -13.29 -7.03
N CYS A 166 -6.19 -12.80 -8.23
CA CYS A 166 -5.44 -11.57 -8.39
C CYS A 166 -6.39 -10.36 -8.42
N ILE A 167 -6.31 -9.51 -7.39
CA ILE A 167 -7.07 -8.27 -7.27
C ILE A 167 -6.09 -7.15 -6.92
N TYR A 168 -5.92 -6.19 -7.84
CA TYR A 168 -5.05 -5.05 -7.60
C TYR A 168 -5.58 -4.19 -6.44
N ASN A 169 -4.66 -3.66 -5.64
CA ASN A 169 -5.02 -2.71 -4.60
C ASN A 169 -5.75 -1.50 -5.19
N GLY A 170 -6.70 -0.98 -4.42
CA GLY A 170 -7.39 0.28 -4.71
C GLY A 170 -7.27 1.24 -3.53
N CYS A 171 -7.41 2.52 -3.79
CA CYS A 171 -7.51 3.55 -2.77
C CYS A 171 -8.58 4.59 -3.14
N ASP A 172 -9.00 5.38 -2.13
CA ASP A 172 -9.82 6.55 -2.37
C ASP A 172 -9.07 7.58 -3.21
N THR A 173 -9.78 8.34 -4.03
CA THR A 173 -9.21 9.49 -4.73
C THR A 173 -8.63 10.46 -3.69
N MET A 174 -7.37 10.82 -3.87
CA MET A 174 -6.76 11.84 -3.03
C MET A 174 -7.41 13.20 -3.33
N VAL A 175 -7.59 13.98 -2.28
CA VAL A 175 -8.18 15.33 -2.36
C VAL A 175 -7.27 16.33 -1.65
N THR A 176 -7.38 17.57 -2.05
CA THR A 176 -6.74 18.69 -1.34
C THR A 176 -7.60 19.12 -0.15
N THR A 177 -6.95 19.71 0.84
CA THR A 177 -7.60 20.26 2.05
C THR A 177 -7.60 21.79 2.01
N ASP A 178 -8.16 22.43 3.03
CA ASP A 178 -8.13 23.89 3.20
C ASP A 178 -6.70 24.44 3.34
N GLU A 179 -5.70 23.57 3.65
CA GLU A 179 -4.29 23.95 3.74
C GLU A 179 -3.58 24.01 2.37
N HIS A 180 -4.23 23.60 1.27
CA HIS A 180 -3.65 23.53 -0.07
C HIS A 180 -2.94 24.80 -0.50
N GLU A 181 -3.58 25.97 -0.34
CA GLU A 181 -3.01 27.26 -0.75
C GLU A 181 -1.79 27.65 0.12
N ILE A 182 -1.74 27.19 1.39
CA ILE A 182 -0.59 27.41 2.28
C ILE A 182 0.58 26.56 1.79
N VAL A 183 0.34 25.27 1.56
CA VAL A 183 1.34 24.32 1.04
C VAL A 183 1.90 24.80 -0.30
N LYS A 184 1.03 25.26 -1.20
CA LYS A 184 1.44 25.81 -2.49
C LYS A 184 2.42 26.97 -2.33
N LYS A 185 2.06 27.97 -1.51
CA LYS A 185 2.91 29.13 -1.25
C LYS A 185 4.26 28.75 -0.62
N GLU A 186 4.28 27.74 0.24
CA GLU A 186 5.52 27.22 0.82
C GLU A 186 6.41 26.58 -0.24
N ILE A 187 5.85 25.75 -1.12
CA ILE A 187 6.60 25.09 -2.18
C ILE A 187 7.07 26.09 -3.24
N ASP A 188 6.24 27.07 -3.59
CA ASP A 188 6.60 28.11 -4.58
C ASP A 188 7.82 28.96 -4.12
N LYS A 189 8.01 29.18 -2.81
CA LYS A 189 9.21 29.84 -2.26
C LYS A 189 10.50 29.02 -2.42
N LEU A 190 10.38 27.69 -2.61
CA LEU A 190 11.51 26.79 -2.76
C LEU A 190 11.95 26.67 -4.22
N LYS A 191 11.09 27.00 -5.15
CA LYS A 191 11.38 26.99 -6.58
C LYS A 191 12.34 28.12 -6.94
N ARG A 192 13.31 27.82 -7.81
CA ARG A 192 14.23 28.84 -8.36
C ARG A 192 13.52 29.75 -9.38
N ASN A 193 12.63 29.14 -10.17
CA ASN A 193 11.81 29.77 -11.22
C ASN A 193 10.65 28.83 -11.58
N ASP A 194 9.82 29.20 -12.56
CA ASP A 194 8.65 28.44 -13.00
C ASP A 194 9.02 27.10 -13.67
N GLU A 195 10.26 26.93 -14.13
CA GLU A 195 10.75 25.68 -14.74
C GLU A 195 11.25 24.67 -13.70
N THR A 196 11.28 25.03 -12.41
CA THR A 196 11.71 24.12 -11.34
C THR A 196 10.81 22.88 -11.30
N VAL A 197 11.42 21.71 -11.40
CA VAL A 197 10.70 20.43 -11.35
C VAL A 197 10.50 20.03 -9.89
N VAL A 198 9.25 19.74 -9.52
CA VAL A 198 8.91 19.33 -8.16
C VAL A 198 8.72 17.80 -8.12
N PHE A 199 9.63 17.14 -7.41
CA PHE A 199 9.52 15.72 -7.11
C PHE A 199 8.96 15.53 -5.71
N ILE A 200 8.18 14.45 -5.52
CA ILE A 200 7.68 14.04 -4.21
C ILE A 200 7.97 12.57 -3.94
N HIS A 201 8.48 12.27 -2.75
CA HIS A 201 8.62 10.93 -2.22
C HIS A 201 7.78 10.78 -0.97
N VAL A 202 6.87 9.79 -0.95
CA VAL A 202 5.96 9.56 0.17
C VAL A 202 6.15 8.15 0.70
N ALA A 203 6.92 8.02 1.76
CA ALA A 203 7.15 6.77 2.47
C ALA A 203 7.70 7.02 3.87
N ARG A 204 7.50 6.10 4.80
CA ARG A 204 8.29 6.08 6.04
C ARG A 204 9.70 5.56 5.75
N HIS A 205 10.68 5.97 6.53
CA HIS A 205 12.02 5.41 6.45
C HIS A 205 11.99 3.91 6.77
N HIS A 206 12.42 3.11 5.79
CA HIS A 206 12.54 1.67 5.92
C HIS A 206 13.58 1.16 4.90
N PRO A 207 14.46 0.20 5.23
CA PRO A 207 15.52 -0.27 4.33
C PRO A 207 15.03 -0.65 2.94
N VAL A 208 13.84 -1.27 2.83
CA VAL A 208 13.27 -1.70 1.55
C VAL A 208 12.96 -0.54 0.59
N LYS A 209 12.78 0.69 1.12
CA LYS A 209 12.51 1.89 0.32
C LYS A 209 13.76 2.48 -0.30
N ASN A 210 14.94 2.04 0.15
CA ASN A 210 16.27 2.41 -0.34
C ASN A 210 16.45 3.93 -0.53
N HIS A 211 16.25 4.68 0.58
CA HIS A 211 16.39 6.13 0.56
C HIS A 211 17.81 6.59 0.24
N GLU A 212 18.82 5.73 0.47
CA GLU A 212 20.20 6.03 0.08
C GLU A 212 20.31 6.15 -1.46
N ARG A 213 19.69 5.24 -2.23
CA ARG A 213 19.60 5.36 -3.69
C ARG A 213 18.92 6.67 -4.08
N LEU A 214 17.79 6.99 -3.46
CA LEU A 214 17.04 8.22 -3.73
C LEU A 214 17.97 9.43 -3.58
N PHE A 215 18.55 9.60 -2.41
CA PHE A 215 19.32 10.81 -2.09
C PHE A 215 20.64 10.91 -2.85
N ARG A 216 21.35 9.80 -3.10
CA ARG A 216 22.55 9.82 -3.96
C ARG A 216 22.22 10.35 -5.37
N ASN A 217 21.13 9.88 -5.96
CA ASN A 217 20.77 10.31 -7.30
C ASN A 217 20.29 11.77 -7.33
N PHE A 218 19.56 12.24 -6.32
CA PHE A 218 19.16 13.64 -6.24
C PHE A 218 20.33 14.57 -5.88
N THR A 219 21.32 14.13 -5.12
CA THR A 219 22.57 14.87 -4.93
C THR A 219 23.33 14.99 -6.24
N ARG A 220 23.42 13.91 -7.04
CA ARG A 220 24.03 13.95 -8.36
C ARG A 220 23.29 14.92 -9.32
N LEU A 221 21.96 14.96 -9.30
CA LEU A 221 21.17 15.94 -10.06
C LEU A 221 21.54 17.39 -9.69
N GLU A 222 21.76 17.67 -8.40
CA GLU A 222 22.21 18.98 -7.93
C GLU A 222 23.61 19.30 -8.45
N GLU A 223 24.56 18.37 -8.34
CA GLU A 223 25.94 18.51 -8.81
C GLU A 223 26.01 18.74 -10.33
N GLU A 224 25.15 18.11 -11.10
CA GLU A 224 25.03 18.29 -12.55
C GLU A 224 24.20 19.56 -12.93
N GLY A 225 23.71 20.32 -11.96
CA GLY A 225 23.08 21.63 -12.15
C GLY A 225 21.59 21.59 -12.56
N TYR A 226 20.92 20.47 -12.40
CA TYR A 226 19.47 20.38 -12.67
C TYR A 226 18.65 21.26 -11.72
N ASN A 227 17.54 21.80 -12.23
CA ASN A 227 16.64 22.68 -11.48
C ASN A 227 15.45 21.89 -10.93
N PHE A 228 15.53 21.51 -9.67
CA PHE A 228 14.49 20.71 -9.02
C PHE A 228 14.34 21.05 -7.52
N VAL A 229 13.25 20.51 -6.95
CA VAL A 229 13.01 20.37 -5.50
C VAL A 229 12.49 18.97 -5.25
N LEU A 230 13.03 18.27 -4.25
CA LEU A 230 12.54 16.98 -3.77
C LEU A 230 11.84 17.14 -2.41
N LEU A 231 10.55 16.89 -2.37
CA LEU A 231 9.75 16.84 -1.15
C LEU A 231 9.74 15.42 -0.58
N VAL A 232 10.21 15.22 0.66
CA VAL A 232 10.28 13.92 1.32
C VAL A 232 9.27 13.89 2.46
N LEU A 233 8.17 13.17 2.26
CA LEU A 233 7.10 13.01 3.25
C LEU A 233 7.16 11.63 3.90
N GLY A 234 7.03 11.60 5.22
CA GLY A 234 7.04 10.39 6.03
C GLY A 234 7.72 10.60 7.38
N ASP A 235 7.93 9.52 8.10
CA ASP A 235 8.51 9.53 9.44
C ASP A 235 9.80 8.69 9.54
N ASN A 236 10.45 8.78 10.70
CA ASN A 236 11.68 8.07 11.05
C ASN A 236 12.90 8.44 10.17
N TYR A 237 13.01 9.68 9.75
CA TYR A 237 14.10 10.19 8.91
C TYR A 237 15.26 10.81 9.70
N ASP A 238 15.27 10.80 11.05
CA ASP A 238 16.22 11.55 11.89
C ASP A 238 17.68 11.37 11.44
N SER A 239 18.13 10.13 11.22
CA SER A 239 19.50 9.84 10.78
C SER A 239 19.83 10.34 9.37
N LEU A 240 18.83 10.42 8.49
CA LEU A 240 18.99 10.89 7.12
C LEU A 240 18.93 12.42 7.05
N ILE A 241 18.12 13.05 7.89
CA ILE A 241 18.09 14.51 8.03
C ILE A 241 19.48 15.01 8.37
N ASP A 242 20.15 14.41 9.39
CA ASP A 242 21.50 14.80 9.79
C ASP A 242 22.52 14.65 8.64
N GLN A 243 22.38 13.65 7.81
CA GLN A 243 23.27 13.39 6.68
C GLN A 243 23.05 14.35 5.51
N TYR A 244 21.80 14.74 5.23
CA TYR A 244 21.42 15.51 4.04
C TYR A 244 20.93 16.92 4.33
N HIS A 245 21.05 17.43 5.57
CA HIS A 245 20.57 18.76 5.98
C HIS A 245 21.20 19.93 5.21
N ASN A 246 22.40 19.74 4.64
CA ASN A 246 23.08 20.75 3.83
C ASN A 246 22.58 20.81 2.38
N ASN A 247 21.82 19.81 1.93
CA ASN A 247 21.21 19.82 0.60
C ASN A 247 19.92 20.65 0.64
N ARG A 248 19.95 21.83 0.06
CA ARG A 248 18.83 22.78 0.10
C ARG A 248 17.67 22.42 -0.83
N TYR A 249 17.83 21.41 -1.68
CA TYR A 249 16.81 20.96 -2.63
C TYR A 249 16.14 19.66 -2.22
N ILE A 250 16.64 19.01 -1.16
CA ILE A 250 16.03 17.83 -0.54
C ILE A 250 15.38 18.27 0.77
N LEU A 251 14.06 18.28 0.81
CA LEU A 251 13.29 18.86 1.90
C LEU A 251 12.52 17.79 2.67
N PHE A 252 12.92 17.56 3.89
CA PHE A 252 12.23 16.65 4.80
C PHE A 252 11.01 17.34 5.43
N ILE A 253 9.84 17.04 4.89
CA ILE A 253 8.56 17.64 5.33
C ILE A 253 8.01 16.96 6.59
N GLY A 254 8.44 15.70 6.84
CA GLY A 254 7.90 14.88 7.93
C GLY A 254 6.57 14.19 7.55
N ALA A 255 5.98 13.52 8.53
CA ALA A 255 4.69 12.86 8.34
C ALA A 255 3.57 13.90 8.26
N LYS A 256 2.70 13.77 7.26
CA LYS A 256 1.55 14.65 7.01
C LYS A 256 0.26 13.86 6.82
N ASN A 257 -0.85 14.42 7.27
CA ASN A 257 -2.18 13.86 7.02
C ASN A 257 -2.79 14.37 5.71
N ASN A 258 -2.36 15.55 5.25
CA ASN A 258 -2.81 16.23 4.05
C ASN A 258 -1.87 15.97 2.86
N VAL A 259 -1.49 14.71 2.62
CA VAL A 259 -0.55 14.32 1.54
C VAL A 259 -1.06 14.78 0.16
N GLY A 260 -2.37 14.85 -0.04
CA GLY A 260 -2.99 15.35 -1.27
C GLY A 260 -2.59 16.78 -1.63
N ASP A 261 -2.38 17.66 -0.63
CA ASP A 261 -1.98 19.04 -0.86
C ASP A 261 -0.56 19.12 -1.45
N TYR A 262 0.35 18.25 -1.01
CA TYR A 262 1.72 18.15 -1.51
C TYR A 262 1.76 17.47 -2.89
N LEU A 263 0.99 16.40 -3.09
CA LEU A 263 0.88 15.72 -4.38
C LEU A 263 0.36 16.69 -5.46
N ALA A 264 -0.59 17.54 -5.14
CA ALA A 264 -1.15 18.54 -6.07
C ALA A 264 -0.11 19.58 -6.56
N GLN A 265 1.04 19.71 -5.87
CA GLN A 265 2.13 20.60 -6.26
C GLN A 265 3.28 19.90 -6.95
N ALA A 266 3.24 18.56 -7.05
CA ALA A 266 4.33 17.76 -7.59
C ALA A 266 4.13 17.47 -9.09
N ASP A 267 5.21 17.55 -9.85
CA ASP A 267 5.28 17.08 -11.24
C ASP A 267 5.45 15.55 -11.25
N TYR A 268 6.30 15.03 -10.34
CA TYR A 268 6.68 13.62 -10.32
C TYR A 268 6.63 13.03 -8.92
N PHE A 269 6.06 11.82 -8.83
CA PHE A 269 6.14 10.95 -7.66
C PHE A 269 7.27 9.95 -7.83
N VAL A 270 8.17 9.83 -6.85
CA VAL A 270 9.39 9.01 -6.99
C VAL A 270 9.46 7.89 -5.97
N LEU A 271 9.76 6.66 -6.45
CA LEU A 271 10.05 5.48 -5.63
C LEU A 271 11.39 4.87 -6.01
N SER A 272 12.26 4.69 -5.01
CA SER A 272 13.59 4.05 -5.14
C SER A 272 13.65 2.65 -4.52
N SER A 273 12.49 2.03 -4.27
CA SER A 273 12.35 0.80 -3.49
C SER A 273 13.04 -0.41 -4.13
N ASP A 274 13.53 -1.33 -3.30
CA ASP A 274 14.09 -2.62 -3.75
C ASP A 274 13.01 -3.72 -3.85
N ALA A 275 11.91 -3.58 -3.12
CA ALA A 275 10.79 -4.53 -3.18
C ALA A 275 9.48 -3.90 -2.74
N GLU A 276 8.43 -4.13 -3.52
CA GLU A 276 7.05 -3.72 -3.25
C GLU A 276 6.08 -4.88 -3.51
N GLY A 277 4.92 -4.85 -2.87
CA GLY A 277 3.79 -5.64 -3.32
C GLY A 277 3.10 -4.90 -4.47
N LEU A 278 2.26 -3.94 -4.11
CA LEU A 278 1.75 -2.86 -4.97
C LEU A 278 1.65 -1.62 -4.07
N PRO A 279 2.54 -0.62 -4.22
CA PRO A 279 2.60 0.51 -3.30
C PRO A 279 1.36 1.39 -3.44
N MET A 280 0.66 1.62 -2.33
CA MET A 280 -0.53 2.47 -2.30
C MET A 280 -0.21 3.90 -2.71
N THR A 281 0.94 4.43 -2.28
CA THR A 281 1.38 5.80 -2.60
C THR A 281 1.59 6.03 -4.10
N LEU A 282 1.91 4.99 -4.89
CA LEU A 282 1.93 5.05 -6.35
C LEU A 282 0.53 5.30 -6.90
N ILE A 283 -0.46 4.55 -6.41
CA ILE A 283 -1.86 4.68 -6.86
C ILE A 283 -2.43 6.03 -6.40
N GLU A 284 -2.09 6.48 -5.19
CA GLU A 284 -2.44 7.80 -4.66
C GLU A 284 -1.90 8.93 -5.54
N ALA A 285 -0.64 8.84 -5.98
CA ALA A 285 -0.06 9.81 -6.90
C ALA A 285 -0.79 9.82 -8.26
N MET A 286 -1.09 8.64 -8.82
CA MET A 286 -1.86 8.53 -10.06
C MET A 286 -3.26 9.13 -9.93
N SER A 287 -3.91 9.02 -8.76
CA SER A 287 -5.23 9.62 -8.51
C SER A 287 -5.24 11.14 -8.61
N MET A 288 -4.09 11.76 -8.32
CA MET A 288 -3.86 13.21 -8.46
C MET A 288 -3.29 13.58 -9.84
N GLY A 289 -2.99 12.59 -10.69
CA GLY A 289 -2.40 12.78 -12.00
C GLY A 289 -0.90 13.11 -11.95
N VAL A 290 -0.23 12.79 -10.86
CA VAL A 290 1.22 12.95 -10.67
C VAL A 290 1.95 11.80 -11.35
N VAL A 291 2.90 12.12 -12.24
CA VAL A 291 3.60 11.13 -13.05
C VAL A 291 4.57 10.31 -12.18
N PRO A 292 4.44 8.97 -12.12
CA PRO A 292 5.32 8.15 -11.30
C PRO A 292 6.66 7.86 -11.98
N ILE A 293 7.72 7.85 -11.17
CA ILE A 293 9.08 7.42 -11.53
C ILE A 293 9.51 6.34 -10.53
N SER A 294 9.95 5.18 -10.98
CA SER A 294 10.29 4.10 -10.04
C SER A 294 11.37 3.15 -10.53
N THR A 295 12.05 2.52 -9.57
CA THR A 295 12.77 1.26 -9.78
C THR A 295 11.78 0.12 -10.10
N PRO A 296 12.21 -1.00 -10.72
CA PRO A 296 11.32 -2.11 -11.11
C PRO A 296 10.95 -3.01 -9.91
N ALA A 297 10.48 -2.41 -8.82
CA ALA A 297 10.23 -3.07 -7.55
C ALA A 297 8.86 -3.77 -7.49
N GLY A 298 8.86 -5.10 -7.61
CA GLY A 298 7.65 -5.91 -7.41
C GLY A 298 6.49 -5.48 -8.30
N GLY A 299 5.29 -5.27 -7.73
CA GLY A 299 4.09 -4.92 -8.49
C GLY A 299 4.08 -3.54 -9.15
N VAL A 300 5.13 -2.73 -8.98
CA VAL A 300 5.28 -1.45 -9.70
C VAL A 300 5.33 -1.68 -11.21
N VAL A 301 6.02 -2.75 -11.67
CA VAL A 301 6.13 -3.11 -13.10
C VAL A 301 4.78 -3.49 -13.72
N ASP A 302 3.79 -3.84 -12.92
CA ASP A 302 2.45 -4.16 -13.39
C ASP A 302 1.60 -2.89 -13.63
N VAL A 303 2.04 -1.75 -13.07
CA VAL A 303 1.31 -0.47 -13.13
C VAL A 303 2.02 0.50 -14.07
N ILE A 304 3.33 0.72 -13.92
CA ILE A 304 4.08 1.68 -14.73
C ILE A 304 4.50 1.06 -16.07
N LYS A 305 4.10 1.71 -17.15
CA LYS A 305 4.56 1.45 -18.53
C LYS A 305 5.49 2.58 -18.93
N ASP A 306 6.79 2.27 -19.03
CA ASP A 306 7.82 3.29 -19.30
C ASP A 306 7.49 4.17 -20.50
N GLY A 307 7.58 5.48 -20.33
CA GLY A 307 7.28 6.50 -21.32
C GLY A 307 5.80 6.66 -21.69
N VAL A 308 4.87 5.89 -21.09
CA VAL A 308 3.43 5.95 -21.38
C VAL A 308 2.64 6.57 -20.24
N ASN A 309 2.75 6.01 -19.04
CA ASN A 309 2.06 6.49 -17.84
C ASN A 309 3.02 6.73 -16.66
N GLY A 310 4.32 6.73 -16.90
CA GLY A 310 5.37 6.96 -15.92
C GLY A 310 6.73 6.58 -16.48
N TYR A 311 7.75 6.62 -15.64
CA TYR A 311 9.11 6.25 -15.99
C TYR A 311 9.58 5.09 -15.10
N LEU A 312 10.08 4.02 -15.71
CA LEU A 312 10.48 2.80 -15.03
C LEU A 312 11.93 2.47 -15.35
N ALA A 313 12.79 2.38 -14.33
CA ALA A 313 14.17 1.94 -14.51
C ALA A 313 14.20 0.47 -14.98
N LYS A 314 15.17 0.12 -15.82
CA LYS A 314 15.33 -1.24 -16.33
C LYS A 314 15.92 -2.19 -15.28
N SER A 315 16.65 -1.65 -14.31
CA SER A 315 17.28 -2.40 -13.22
C SER A 315 17.31 -1.60 -11.92
N PHE A 316 17.90 -2.19 -10.87
CA PHE A 316 18.12 -1.52 -9.59
C PHE A 316 19.46 -0.75 -9.53
N GLU A 317 20.17 -0.63 -10.64
CA GLU A 317 21.42 0.13 -10.70
C GLU A 317 21.15 1.63 -10.58
N ASP A 318 22.02 2.33 -9.86
CA ASP A 318 21.89 3.78 -9.63
C ASP A 318 21.91 4.56 -10.96
N GLU A 319 22.72 4.11 -11.95
CA GLU A 319 22.78 4.76 -13.27
C GLU A 319 21.45 4.68 -14.02
N GLU A 320 20.79 3.54 -14.00
CA GLU A 320 19.47 3.37 -14.62
C GLU A 320 18.40 4.26 -13.95
N PHE A 321 18.48 4.37 -12.63
CA PHE A 321 17.57 5.25 -11.88
C PHE A 321 17.86 6.72 -12.17
N PHE A 322 19.13 7.12 -12.26
CA PHE A 322 19.52 8.48 -12.66
C PHE A 322 19.04 8.84 -14.07
N GLN A 323 19.19 7.93 -15.03
CA GLN A 323 18.76 8.13 -16.41
C GLN A 323 17.24 8.38 -16.52
N ILE A 324 16.41 7.65 -15.76
CA ILE A 324 14.96 7.91 -15.81
C ILE A 324 14.57 9.22 -15.11
N LEU A 325 15.31 9.66 -14.09
CA LEU A 325 15.10 10.97 -13.45
C LEU A 325 15.43 12.11 -14.42
N THR A 326 16.57 12.04 -15.10
CA THR A 326 16.98 13.06 -16.10
C THR A 326 16.06 13.05 -17.31
N LYS A 327 15.66 11.86 -17.81
CA LYS A 327 14.68 11.71 -18.88
C LYS A 327 13.34 12.40 -18.50
N ALA A 328 12.84 12.15 -17.28
CA ALA A 328 11.61 12.77 -16.82
C ALA A 328 11.69 14.30 -16.77
N ILE A 329 12.84 14.86 -16.33
CA ILE A 329 13.05 16.31 -16.33
C ILE A 329 12.98 16.87 -17.76
N HIS A 330 13.66 16.25 -18.74
CA HIS A 330 13.67 16.70 -20.12
C HIS A 330 12.32 16.53 -20.82
N GLU A 331 11.54 15.52 -20.43
CA GLU A 331 10.25 15.18 -21.01
C GLU A 331 9.07 15.73 -20.16
N LYS A 332 9.31 16.76 -19.32
CA LYS A 332 8.25 17.34 -18.49
C LYS A 332 7.02 17.73 -19.33
N GLY A 333 5.84 17.28 -18.90
CA GLY A 333 4.57 17.57 -19.56
C GLY A 333 4.21 16.63 -20.73
N THR A 334 5.02 15.64 -21.08
CA THR A 334 4.70 14.69 -22.17
C THR A 334 3.67 13.65 -21.76
N ILE A 335 3.65 13.24 -20.47
CA ILE A 335 2.66 12.30 -19.94
C ILE A 335 1.46 13.08 -19.41
N SER A 336 0.27 12.75 -19.89
CA SER A 336 -0.97 13.43 -19.54
C SER A 336 -1.45 13.09 -18.13
N SER A 337 -1.57 14.10 -17.27
CA SER A 337 -2.17 13.98 -15.92
C SER A 337 -3.60 13.45 -15.98
N GLU A 338 -4.41 13.89 -16.94
CA GLU A 338 -5.79 13.43 -17.10
C GLU A 338 -5.87 11.95 -17.51
N SER A 339 -4.91 11.48 -18.33
CA SER A 339 -4.82 10.07 -18.68
C SER A 339 -4.50 9.20 -17.45
N LEU A 340 -3.61 9.67 -16.56
CA LEU A 340 -3.29 8.99 -15.30
C LEU A 340 -4.49 8.90 -14.36
N LYS A 341 -5.22 10.02 -14.17
CA LYS A 341 -6.44 10.05 -13.36
C LYS A 341 -7.51 9.11 -13.90
N LYS A 342 -7.65 9.06 -15.23
CA LYS A 342 -8.58 8.15 -15.89
C LYS A 342 -8.18 6.69 -15.64
N GLU A 343 -6.91 6.34 -15.84
CA GLU A 343 -6.40 4.98 -15.60
C GLU A 343 -6.58 4.56 -14.14
N TYR A 344 -6.27 5.47 -13.19
CA TYR A 344 -6.52 5.25 -11.77
C TYR A 344 -7.99 4.93 -11.52
N LYS A 345 -8.92 5.76 -12.01
CA LYS A 345 -10.36 5.59 -11.80
C LYS A 345 -10.88 4.27 -12.35
N GLU A 346 -10.39 3.83 -13.50
CA GLU A 346 -10.83 2.60 -14.17
C GLU A 346 -10.26 1.32 -13.55
N LYS A 347 -9.09 1.40 -12.89
CA LYS A 347 -8.35 0.19 -12.46
C LYS A 347 -8.04 0.11 -10.97
N TYR A 348 -7.82 1.26 -10.32
CA TYR A 348 -7.20 1.35 -8.99
C TYR A 348 -8.02 2.15 -7.98
N SER A 349 -9.20 2.62 -8.32
CA SER A 349 -10.09 3.23 -7.36
C SER A 349 -10.63 2.21 -6.36
N ILE A 350 -11.01 2.66 -5.17
CA ILE A 350 -11.44 1.76 -4.09
C ILE A 350 -12.74 1.03 -4.43
N ASP A 351 -13.66 1.69 -5.12
CA ASP A 351 -14.93 1.11 -5.59
C ASP A 351 -14.69 -0.08 -6.52
N ILE A 352 -13.83 0.08 -7.55
CA ILE A 352 -13.46 -1.02 -8.46
C ILE A 352 -12.76 -2.17 -7.73
N CYS A 353 -11.87 -1.84 -6.80
CA CYS A 353 -11.21 -2.84 -5.97
C CYS A 353 -12.21 -3.61 -5.09
N ALA A 354 -13.10 -2.89 -4.41
CA ALA A 354 -14.12 -3.44 -3.55
C ALA A 354 -15.12 -4.31 -4.31
N GLU A 355 -15.55 -3.89 -5.51
CA GLU A 355 -16.42 -4.68 -6.40
C GLU A 355 -15.78 -6.04 -6.72
N LYS A 356 -14.49 -6.06 -7.11
CA LYS A 356 -13.77 -7.31 -7.42
C LYS A 356 -13.66 -8.24 -6.21
N TYR A 357 -13.39 -7.71 -5.02
CA TYR A 357 -13.40 -8.50 -3.79
C TYR A 357 -14.80 -9.01 -3.46
N TYR A 358 -15.83 -8.19 -3.64
CA TYR A 358 -17.21 -8.54 -3.37
C TYR A 358 -17.69 -9.66 -4.28
N ASP A 359 -17.33 -9.62 -5.56
CA ASP A 359 -17.62 -10.70 -6.52
C ASP A 359 -16.87 -11.98 -6.17
N ALA A 360 -15.62 -11.86 -5.71
CA ALA A 360 -14.86 -13.01 -5.20
C ALA A 360 -15.55 -13.63 -3.97
N TYR A 361 -16.08 -12.82 -3.03
CA TYR A 361 -16.83 -13.31 -1.88
C TYR A 361 -18.09 -14.07 -2.30
N LYS A 362 -18.91 -13.48 -3.19
CA LYS A 362 -20.13 -14.13 -3.71
C LYS A 362 -19.81 -15.46 -4.39
N LYS A 363 -18.77 -15.50 -5.23
CA LYS A 363 -18.34 -16.70 -5.93
C LYS A 363 -17.91 -17.81 -4.98
N ILE A 364 -17.16 -17.48 -3.91
CA ILE A 364 -16.70 -18.46 -2.93
C ILE A 364 -17.85 -19.00 -2.09
N LEU A 365 -18.86 -18.19 -1.75
CA LEU A 365 -20.04 -18.62 -1.01
C LEU A 365 -21.00 -19.50 -1.82
N SER A 366 -20.94 -19.41 -3.15
CA SER A 366 -21.80 -20.22 -4.05
C SER A 366 -21.20 -21.58 -4.41
N THR A 367 -19.96 -21.87 -4.00
CA THR A 367 -19.22 -23.13 -4.27
C THR A 367 -19.23 -24.04 -3.05
#